data_146ef1e3169a48b05091a08cefeba85a
#
_entry.id   146ef1e3169a48b05091a08cefeba85a
#
_cell.length_a   1.000
_cell.length_b   1.000
_cell.length_c   1.000
_cell.angle_alpha   90.00
_cell.angle_beta   90.00
_cell.angle_gamma   90.00
#
_symmetry.space_group_name_H-M   'P 1'
#
loop_
_entity.id
_entity.type
_entity.pdbx_description
1 polymer ?
#
loop_
_entity_poly.entity_id
_entity_poly.type
_entity_poly.pdbx_seq_one_letter_code
_entity_poly.pdbx_strand_id
1 'polypeptide(L)'
;GVYNRNGRPLNWNKVFRQANRQQHLQQDVLVYDKERLACRMIIEKVPDHEFKRRWFNAQAQAKSKGVGISKEHKKRLHYNIYITNVEAKILPASEIRKTYYLRWQIELVFKTWKSFFRINEVKRVKKERLECQLLGRLLWILINWSLFSRLNKHVSVRGQTVSMLMFFKRSLKFASTLKMVLLKKLPVKTWLSDTYLPLIIDCVCFAPKNKQTHFESLQVNRKP
;
A
#
# COMPACT_ATOMS: atom_id res chain seq x y z
N GLY A 1 3.49 -10.84 21.71
CA GLY A 1 4.33 -9.90 22.45
C GLY A 1 5.66 -9.63 21.76
N VAL A 2 6.40 -8.63 22.24
CA VAL A 2 7.77 -8.33 21.82
C VAL A 2 8.67 -8.47 23.04
N TYR A 3 9.74 -9.24 22.89
CA TYR A 3 10.65 -9.62 23.97
C TYR A 3 12.09 -9.22 23.63
N ASN A 4 12.92 -9.02 24.63
CA ASN A 4 14.36 -8.86 24.43
C ASN A 4 15.03 -10.22 24.11
N ARG A 5 16.33 -10.21 23.78
CA ARG A 5 17.10 -11.44 23.48
C ARG A 5 17.03 -12.49 24.59
N ASN A 6 16.82 -12.06 25.85
CA ASN A 6 16.74 -12.94 27.02
C ASN A 6 15.30 -13.45 27.26
N GLY A 7 14.37 -13.24 26.33
CA GLY A 7 12.99 -13.68 26.44
C GLY A 7 12.13 -12.93 27.45
N ARG A 8 12.60 -11.79 28.02
CA ARG A 8 11.81 -10.93 28.90
C ARG A 8 11.02 -9.90 28.10
N PRO A 9 9.80 -9.50 28.54
CA PRO A 9 9.03 -8.45 27.88
C PRO A 9 9.84 -7.18 27.66
N LEU A 10 9.69 -6.54 26.51
CA LEU A 10 10.45 -5.36 26.14
C LEU A 10 10.03 -4.15 26.99
N ASN A 11 11.01 -3.46 27.60
CA ASN A 11 10.75 -2.21 28.32
C ASN A 11 10.68 -1.03 27.35
N TRP A 12 9.46 -0.69 26.92
CA TRP A 12 9.21 0.37 25.96
C TRP A 12 9.69 1.76 26.42
N ASN A 13 9.65 2.06 27.70
CA ASN A 13 10.14 3.34 28.20
C ASN A 13 11.66 3.49 28.00
N LYS A 14 12.41 2.41 28.23
CA LYS A 14 13.86 2.39 27.96
C LYS A 14 14.15 2.53 26.46
N VAL A 15 13.42 1.82 25.66
CA VAL A 15 13.53 1.83 24.18
C VAL A 15 13.24 3.23 23.62
N PHE A 16 12.16 3.89 24.03
CA PHE A 16 11.85 5.24 23.56
C PHE A 16 12.85 6.31 24.05
N ARG A 17 13.43 6.15 25.24
CA ARG A 17 14.53 7.03 25.69
C ARG A 17 15.76 6.89 24.79
N GLN A 18 16.11 5.69 24.38
CA GLN A 18 17.22 5.45 23.45
C GLN A 18 16.89 5.98 22.04
N ALA A 19 15.69 5.74 21.55
CA ALA A 19 15.23 6.20 20.22
C ALA A 19 15.21 7.74 20.11
N ASN A 20 15.04 8.47 21.21
CA ASN A 20 15.15 9.94 21.20
C ASN A 20 16.55 10.48 20.91
N ARG A 21 17.58 9.66 21.15
CA ARG A 21 19.00 10.05 21.01
C ARG A 21 19.57 9.66 19.64
N GLN A 22 18.86 8.87 18.86
CA GLN A 22 19.32 8.31 17.59
C GLN A 22 18.26 8.54 16.50
N GLN A 23 18.70 8.75 15.28
CA GLN A 23 17.79 8.89 14.13
C GLN A 23 17.04 7.58 13.86
N HIS A 24 17.76 6.46 13.95
CA HIS A 24 17.24 5.10 13.82
C HIS A 24 17.78 4.25 14.96
N LEU A 25 16.92 3.82 15.88
CA LEU A 25 17.30 2.83 16.87
C LEU A 25 17.04 1.44 16.29
N GLN A 26 18.07 0.61 16.25
CA GLN A 26 17.96 -0.77 15.81
C GLN A 26 18.34 -1.71 16.95
N GLN A 27 17.53 -2.74 17.19
CA GLN A 27 17.84 -3.78 18.17
C GLN A 27 17.19 -5.11 17.78
N ASP A 28 17.81 -6.21 18.21
CA ASP A 28 17.24 -7.53 18.02
C ASP A 28 16.19 -7.82 19.10
N VAL A 29 15.11 -8.42 18.66
CA VAL A 29 13.96 -8.76 19.50
C VAL A 29 13.44 -10.16 19.14
N LEU A 30 12.70 -10.75 20.08
CA LEU A 30 11.91 -11.93 19.83
C LEU A 30 10.44 -11.52 19.71
N VAL A 31 9.75 -12.03 18.73
CA VAL A 31 8.32 -11.78 18.52
C VAL A 31 7.53 -13.08 18.64
N TYR A 32 6.25 -12.94 18.93
CA TYR A 32 5.31 -14.03 19.29
C TYR A 32 5.59 -14.67 20.65
N ASP A 33 4.56 -15.27 21.23
CA ASP A 33 4.63 -15.80 22.59
C ASP A 33 5.15 -17.25 22.62
N LYS A 34 4.79 -18.06 21.65
CA LYS A 34 5.14 -19.49 21.60
C LYS A 34 6.43 -19.77 20.82
N GLU A 35 6.53 -19.27 19.60
CA GLU A 35 7.65 -19.62 18.69
C GLU A 35 8.88 -18.73 18.87
N ARG A 36 8.71 -17.54 19.48
CA ARG A 36 9.79 -16.55 19.74
C ARG A 36 10.72 -16.33 18.55
N LEU A 37 10.13 -15.94 17.43
CA LEU A 37 10.87 -15.69 16.21
C LEU A 37 11.87 -14.54 16.41
N ALA A 38 13.13 -14.79 16.10
CA ALA A 38 14.18 -13.78 16.12
C ALA A 38 13.97 -12.76 14.99
N CYS A 39 13.86 -11.49 15.36
CA CYS A 39 13.62 -10.39 14.45
C CYS A 39 14.48 -9.19 14.83
N ARG A 40 14.61 -8.29 13.89
CA ARG A 40 15.22 -6.99 14.04
C ARG A 40 14.11 -5.94 14.13
N MET A 41 14.13 -5.14 15.18
CA MET A 41 13.24 -4.00 15.37
C MET A 41 13.96 -2.71 15.03
N ILE A 42 13.34 -1.87 14.20
CA ILE A 42 13.83 -0.55 13.83
C ILE A 42 12.80 0.48 14.28
N ILE A 43 13.26 1.50 15.00
CA ILE A 43 12.42 2.58 15.52
C ILE A 43 12.92 3.91 14.97
N GLU A 44 12.03 4.66 14.35
CA GLU A 44 12.28 5.98 13.81
C GLU A 44 11.38 7.01 14.50
N LYS A 45 11.93 8.16 14.86
CA LYS A 45 11.12 9.28 15.33
C LYS A 45 10.40 9.91 14.17
N VAL A 46 9.11 10.17 14.32
CA VAL A 46 8.33 10.88 13.30
C VAL A 46 8.51 12.40 13.42
N PRO A 47 8.40 13.15 12.33
CA PRO A 47 8.39 14.61 12.36
C PRO A 47 7.21 15.15 13.21
N ASP A 48 7.37 16.33 13.80
CA ASP A 48 6.38 16.92 14.71
C ASP A 48 5.00 17.16 14.04
N HIS A 49 4.96 17.54 12.77
CA HIS A 49 3.70 17.68 12.04
C HIS A 49 2.95 16.34 11.92
N GLU A 50 3.67 15.25 11.72
CA GLU A 50 3.09 13.91 11.65
C GLU A 50 2.59 13.45 13.03
N PHE A 51 3.34 13.73 14.09
CA PHE A 51 2.88 13.48 15.46
C PHE A 51 1.60 14.24 15.78
N LYS A 52 1.52 15.56 15.45
CA LYS A 52 0.31 16.37 15.66
C LYS A 52 -0.90 15.76 14.94
N ARG A 53 -0.74 15.32 13.69
CA ARG A 53 -1.78 14.66 12.91
C ARG A 53 -2.25 13.35 13.59
N ARG A 54 -1.30 12.51 14.01
CA ARG A 54 -1.59 11.24 14.69
C ARG A 54 -2.29 11.47 16.02
N TRP A 55 -1.86 12.46 16.76
CA TRP A 55 -2.46 12.83 18.03
C TRP A 55 -3.90 13.29 17.86
N PHE A 56 -4.15 14.18 16.90
CA PHE A 56 -5.52 14.63 16.58
C PHE A 56 -6.43 13.45 16.21
N ASN A 57 -5.98 12.55 15.36
CA ASN A 57 -6.74 11.36 14.96
C ASN A 57 -7.01 10.43 16.16
N ALA A 58 -6.01 10.22 17.03
CA ALA A 58 -6.17 9.40 18.23
C ALA A 58 -7.21 9.99 19.21
N GLN A 59 -7.20 11.31 19.39
CA GLN A 59 -8.18 12.02 20.21
C GLN A 59 -9.60 11.88 19.63
N ALA A 60 -9.77 12.06 18.32
CA ALA A 60 -11.06 11.90 17.65
C ALA A 60 -11.61 10.47 17.81
N GLN A 61 -10.76 9.46 17.63
CA GLN A 61 -11.14 8.06 17.83
C GLN A 61 -11.46 7.73 19.28
N ALA A 62 -10.68 8.25 20.23
CA ALA A 62 -10.92 8.05 21.66
C ALA A 62 -12.27 8.66 22.09
N LYS A 63 -12.55 9.87 21.60
CA LYS A 63 -13.84 10.56 21.83
C LYS A 63 -15.01 9.77 21.26
N SER A 64 -14.90 9.26 20.03
CA SER A 64 -15.97 8.46 19.40
C SER A 64 -16.25 7.13 20.11
N LYS A 65 -15.24 6.58 20.79
CA LYS A 65 -15.36 5.31 21.55
C LYS A 65 -15.61 5.50 23.04
N GLY A 66 -15.67 6.73 23.55
CA GLY A 66 -15.84 7.02 24.97
C GLY A 66 -14.68 6.55 25.86
N VAL A 67 -13.45 6.42 25.32
CA VAL A 67 -12.27 5.90 26.05
C VAL A 67 -11.16 6.95 26.18
N GLY A 68 -10.38 6.86 27.26
CA GLY A 68 -9.21 7.71 27.47
C GLY A 68 -7.99 7.23 26.68
N ILE A 69 -7.04 8.14 26.43
CA ILE A 69 -5.76 7.80 25.79
C ILE A 69 -4.69 7.62 26.88
N SER A 70 -4.07 6.45 26.93
CA SER A 70 -2.98 6.20 27.87
C SER A 70 -1.72 7.02 27.57
N LYS A 71 -0.94 7.33 28.61
CA LYS A 71 0.35 8.01 28.47
C LYS A 71 1.32 7.24 27.55
N GLU A 72 1.27 5.92 27.61
CA GLU A 72 2.10 5.04 26.75
C GLU A 72 1.68 5.12 25.29
N HIS A 73 0.36 5.12 25.01
CA HIS A 73 -0.14 5.28 23.65
C HIS A 73 0.32 6.62 23.06
N LYS A 74 0.21 7.72 23.83
CA LYS A 74 0.71 9.02 23.40
C LYS A 74 2.21 9.00 23.06
N LYS A 75 3.05 8.34 23.88
CA LYS A 75 4.48 8.18 23.60
C LYS A 75 4.74 7.42 22.30
N ARG A 76 3.99 6.34 22.05
CA ARG A 76 4.13 5.53 20.81
C ARG A 76 3.83 6.30 19.54
N LEU A 77 2.95 7.31 19.58
CA LEU A 77 2.61 8.11 18.41
C LEU A 77 3.80 8.92 17.85
N HIS A 78 4.85 9.15 18.66
CA HIS A 78 6.09 9.81 18.22
C HIS A 78 6.99 8.93 17.35
N TYR A 79 6.70 7.63 17.22
CA TYR A 79 7.62 6.69 16.59
C TYR A 79 6.93 5.84 15.53
N ASN A 80 7.68 5.51 14.49
CA ASN A 80 7.41 4.37 13.63
C ASN A 80 8.20 3.18 14.19
N ILE A 81 7.55 2.04 14.28
CA ILE A 81 8.17 0.80 14.76
C ILE A 81 8.00 -0.25 13.66
N TYR A 82 9.11 -0.72 13.14
CA TYR A 82 9.15 -1.77 12.11
C TYR A 82 9.81 -3.01 12.69
N ILE A 83 9.30 -4.18 12.32
CA ILE A 83 9.86 -5.47 12.70
C ILE A 83 10.08 -6.26 11.41
N THR A 84 11.29 -6.80 11.25
CA THR A 84 11.68 -7.60 10.08
C THR A 84 12.64 -8.71 10.49
N ASN A 85 12.57 -9.84 9.80
CA ASN A 85 13.52 -10.93 9.90
C ASN A 85 14.64 -10.83 8.83
N VAL A 86 14.59 -9.79 7.98
CA VAL A 86 15.60 -9.58 6.93
C VAL A 86 16.85 -8.96 7.54
N GLU A 87 18.03 -9.47 7.18
CA GLU A 87 19.31 -8.99 7.67
C GLU A 87 19.59 -7.53 7.29
N ALA A 88 20.38 -6.84 8.11
CA ALA A 88 20.74 -5.43 7.91
C ALA A 88 21.53 -5.18 6.61
N LYS A 89 22.28 -6.17 6.15
CA LYS A 89 23.03 -6.11 4.89
C LYS A 89 22.11 -6.06 3.67
N ILE A 90 20.97 -6.77 3.73
CA ILE A 90 19.98 -6.85 2.65
C ILE A 90 19.02 -5.66 2.72
N LEU A 91 18.56 -5.31 3.94
CA LEU A 91 17.62 -4.21 4.16
C LEU A 91 18.15 -3.28 5.26
N PRO A 92 18.92 -2.24 4.92
CA PRO A 92 19.39 -1.22 5.87
C PRO A 92 18.24 -0.50 6.58
N ALA A 93 18.47 0.00 7.80
CA ALA A 93 17.45 0.73 8.56
C ALA A 93 16.91 1.95 7.81
N SER A 94 17.74 2.64 7.03
CA SER A 94 17.35 3.80 6.20
C SER A 94 16.35 3.46 5.09
N GLU A 95 16.33 2.21 4.61
CA GLU A 95 15.45 1.77 3.52
C GLU A 95 14.16 1.12 4.04
N ILE A 96 14.05 0.82 5.34
CA ILE A 96 12.90 0.10 5.90
C ILE A 96 11.58 0.84 5.67
N ARG A 97 11.59 2.16 5.78
CA ARG A 97 10.40 3.00 5.59
C ARG A 97 9.89 2.93 4.15
N LYS A 98 10.80 2.98 3.17
CA LYS A 98 10.47 2.88 1.74
C LYS A 98 9.88 1.50 1.42
N THR A 99 10.53 0.45 1.92
CA THR A 99 10.07 -0.93 1.74
C THR A 99 8.69 -1.15 2.37
N TYR A 100 8.46 -0.64 3.58
CA TYR A 100 7.15 -0.72 4.22
C TYR A 100 6.05 0.04 3.46
N TYR A 101 6.40 1.15 2.81
CA TYR A 101 5.46 1.88 1.95
C TYR A 101 5.01 1.04 0.75
N LEU A 102 5.87 0.19 0.18
CA LEU A 102 5.49 -0.73 -0.88
C LEU A 102 4.42 -1.74 -0.42
N ARG A 103 4.49 -2.20 0.83
CA ARG A 103 3.45 -3.06 1.42
C ARG A 103 2.07 -2.39 1.39
N TRP A 104 2.00 -1.10 1.68
CA TRP A 104 0.75 -0.35 1.58
C TRP A 104 0.18 -0.33 0.16
N GLN A 105 1.02 -0.27 -0.86
CA GLN A 105 0.56 -0.34 -2.25
C GLN A 105 -0.07 -1.68 -2.57
N ILE A 106 0.49 -2.78 -2.06
CA ILE A 106 -0.10 -4.11 -2.21
C ILE A 106 -1.49 -4.18 -1.57
N GLU A 107 -1.66 -3.60 -0.39
CA GLU A 107 -2.98 -3.51 0.26
C GLU A 107 -3.99 -2.71 -0.57
N LEU A 108 -3.57 -1.62 -1.21
CA LEU A 108 -4.42 -0.87 -2.13
C LEU A 108 -4.82 -1.69 -3.36
N VAL A 109 -3.92 -2.51 -3.91
CA VAL A 109 -4.23 -3.43 -5.00
C VAL A 109 -5.32 -4.42 -4.57
N PHE A 110 -5.14 -5.11 -3.45
CA PHE A 110 -6.15 -6.05 -2.94
C PHE A 110 -7.47 -5.36 -2.60
N LYS A 111 -7.44 -4.16 -2.01
CA LYS A 111 -8.64 -3.37 -1.76
C LYS A 111 -9.37 -3.07 -3.07
N THR A 112 -8.66 -2.67 -4.11
CA THR A 112 -9.20 -2.41 -5.44
C THR A 112 -9.85 -3.65 -6.02
N TRP A 113 -9.19 -4.80 -5.94
CA TRP A 113 -9.71 -6.08 -6.44
C TRP A 113 -10.99 -6.51 -5.73
N LYS A 114 -11.04 -6.34 -4.40
CA LYS A 114 -12.24 -6.64 -3.62
C LYS A 114 -13.39 -5.67 -3.93
N SER A 115 -13.10 -4.35 -3.95
CA SER A 115 -14.14 -3.33 -4.06
C SER A 115 -14.72 -3.19 -5.48
N PHE A 116 -13.89 -3.33 -6.52
CA PHE A 116 -14.34 -3.10 -7.89
C PHE A 116 -14.51 -4.37 -8.70
N PHE A 117 -13.68 -5.37 -8.47
CA PHE A 117 -13.76 -6.63 -9.22
C PHE A 117 -14.44 -7.75 -8.44
N ARG A 118 -14.82 -7.50 -7.17
CA ARG A 118 -15.56 -8.43 -6.30
C ARG A 118 -14.92 -9.82 -6.24
N ILE A 119 -13.59 -9.89 -6.26
CA ILE A 119 -12.84 -11.16 -6.35
C ILE A 119 -13.11 -12.08 -5.16
N ASN A 120 -13.54 -11.51 -4.02
CA ASN A 120 -13.89 -12.22 -2.79
C ASN A 120 -15.38 -12.62 -2.71
N GLU A 121 -16.22 -12.16 -3.64
CA GLU A 121 -17.64 -12.54 -3.66
C GLU A 121 -17.80 -13.87 -4.42
N VAL A 122 -17.87 -14.94 -3.64
CA VAL A 122 -18.08 -16.29 -4.16
C VAL A 122 -19.54 -16.65 -3.93
N LYS A 123 -20.27 -16.95 -5.01
CA LYS A 123 -21.62 -17.52 -4.93
C LYS A 123 -21.52 -19.04 -4.81
N ARG A 124 -22.50 -19.64 -4.14
CA ARG A 124 -22.61 -21.10 -4.06
C ARG A 124 -23.03 -21.65 -5.45
N VAL A 125 -22.05 -22.11 -6.20
CA VAL A 125 -22.21 -22.63 -7.58
C VAL A 125 -21.33 -23.87 -7.75
N LYS A 126 -21.51 -24.60 -8.86
CA LYS A 126 -20.62 -25.73 -9.22
C LYS A 126 -19.19 -25.24 -9.40
N LYS A 127 -18.22 -26.10 -9.12
CA LYS A 127 -16.78 -25.82 -9.13
C LYS A 127 -16.33 -25.19 -10.46
N GLU A 128 -16.71 -25.78 -11.57
CA GLU A 128 -16.30 -25.36 -12.92
C GLU A 128 -16.82 -23.93 -13.21
N ARG A 129 -18.03 -23.64 -12.76
CA ARG A 129 -18.62 -22.29 -12.91
C ARG A 129 -17.92 -21.26 -12.05
N LEU A 130 -17.49 -21.64 -10.86
CA LEU A 130 -16.69 -20.80 -9.97
C LEU A 130 -15.34 -20.48 -10.61
N GLU A 131 -14.66 -21.49 -11.14
CA GLU A 131 -13.37 -21.34 -11.81
C GLU A 131 -13.49 -20.42 -13.03
N CYS A 132 -14.49 -20.60 -13.90
CA CYS A 132 -14.74 -19.70 -15.02
C CYS A 132 -14.99 -18.25 -14.58
N GLN A 133 -15.77 -18.03 -13.51
CA GLN A 133 -16.03 -16.69 -12.98
C GLN A 133 -14.76 -16.06 -12.41
N LEU A 134 -13.96 -16.80 -11.69
CA LEU A 134 -12.71 -16.32 -11.10
C LEU A 134 -11.70 -15.98 -12.20
N LEU A 135 -11.49 -16.87 -13.17
CA LEU A 135 -10.59 -16.63 -14.30
C LEU A 135 -11.04 -15.42 -15.13
N GLY A 136 -12.34 -15.26 -15.38
CA GLY A 136 -12.87 -14.09 -16.08
C GLY A 136 -12.58 -12.79 -15.33
N ARG A 137 -12.73 -12.78 -14.00
CA ARG A 137 -12.39 -11.61 -13.18
C ARG A 137 -10.88 -11.32 -13.19
N LEU A 138 -10.03 -12.35 -13.12
CA LEU A 138 -8.57 -12.18 -13.20
C LEU A 138 -8.13 -11.65 -14.56
N LEU A 139 -8.70 -12.16 -15.66
CA LEU A 139 -8.48 -11.63 -17.01
C LEU A 139 -8.87 -10.15 -17.10
N TRP A 140 -10.03 -9.80 -16.56
CA TRP A 140 -10.48 -8.40 -16.53
C TRP A 140 -9.53 -7.51 -15.75
N ILE A 141 -9.02 -7.98 -14.60
CA ILE A 141 -8.00 -7.28 -13.82
C ILE A 141 -6.73 -7.08 -14.65
N LEU A 142 -6.23 -8.10 -15.33
CA LEU A 142 -5.01 -8.03 -16.13
C LEU A 142 -5.13 -7.03 -17.29
N ILE A 143 -6.26 -7.03 -18.01
CA ILE A 143 -6.52 -6.07 -19.08
C ILE A 143 -6.50 -4.63 -18.54
N ASN A 144 -7.24 -4.38 -17.45
CA ASN A 144 -7.29 -3.06 -16.84
C ASN A 144 -5.95 -2.63 -16.26
N TRP A 145 -5.18 -3.55 -15.71
CA TRP A 145 -3.83 -3.27 -15.20
C TRP A 145 -2.89 -2.88 -16.34
N SER A 146 -2.97 -3.55 -17.48
CA SER A 146 -2.21 -3.19 -18.67
C SER A 146 -2.54 -1.78 -19.17
N LEU A 147 -3.83 -1.43 -19.23
CA LEU A 147 -4.28 -0.09 -19.62
C LEU A 147 -3.81 0.97 -18.61
N PHE A 148 -3.95 0.71 -17.31
CA PHE A 148 -3.48 1.59 -16.24
C PHE A 148 -1.97 1.84 -16.34
N SER A 149 -1.17 0.79 -16.49
CA SER A 149 0.28 0.88 -16.55
C SER A 149 0.76 1.70 -17.74
N ARG A 150 0.15 1.49 -18.91
CA ARG A 150 0.46 2.27 -20.13
C ARG A 150 0.11 3.74 -19.96
N LEU A 151 -1.08 4.03 -19.42
CA LEU A 151 -1.50 5.40 -19.15
C LEU A 151 -0.58 6.08 -18.15
N ASN A 152 -0.29 5.42 -17.02
CA ASN A 152 0.57 5.98 -15.99
C ASN A 152 1.98 6.27 -16.53
N LYS A 153 2.54 5.38 -17.35
CA LYS A 153 3.81 5.61 -18.03
C LYS A 153 3.74 6.83 -18.96
N HIS A 154 2.66 6.99 -19.70
CA HIS A 154 2.49 8.12 -20.63
C HIS A 154 2.41 9.47 -19.89
N VAL A 155 1.63 9.55 -18.80
CA VAL A 155 1.46 10.82 -18.06
C VAL A 155 2.65 11.13 -17.15
N SER A 156 3.43 10.13 -16.73
CA SER A 156 4.61 10.32 -15.87
C SER A 156 5.68 11.19 -16.51
N VAL A 157 5.79 11.17 -17.84
CA VAL A 157 6.71 12.05 -18.61
C VAL A 157 6.39 13.54 -18.36
N ARG A 158 5.14 13.86 -18.03
CA ARG A 158 4.67 15.23 -17.73
C ARG A 158 4.65 15.55 -16.23
N GLY A 159 5.30 14.74 -15.40
CA GLY A 159 5.26 14.88 -13.93
C GLY A 159 3.87 14.62 -13.32
N GLN A 160 3.03 13.90 -14.04
CA GLN A 160 1.69 13.52 -13.62
C GLN A 160 1.63 12.05 -13.19
N THR A 161 0.62 11.67 -12.46
CA THR A 161 0.37 10.29 -12.04
C THR A 161 -1.11 9.95 -12.17
N VAL A 162 -1.42 8.67 -12.32
CA VAL A 162 -2.81 8.19 -12.39
C VAL A 162 -3.22 7.68 -11.02
N SER A 163 -4.34 8.17 -10.52
CA SER A 163 -4.97 7.59 -9.33
C SER A 163 -5.49 6.18 -9.63
N MET A 164 -4.83 5.17 -9.10
CA MET A 164 -5.19 3.77 -9.30
C MET A 164 -6.65 3.50 -8.91
N LEU A 165 -7.07 3.98 -7.74
CA LEU A 165 -8.44 3.79 -7.24
C LEU A 165 -9.49 4.39 -8.17
N MET A 166 -9.26 5.62 -8.64
CA MET A 166 -10.18 6.30 -9.56
C MET A 166 -10.22 5.62 -10.93
N PHE A 167 -9.06 5.22 -11.45
CA PHE A 167 -8.96 4.50 -12.71
C PHE A 167 -9.80 3.21 -12.69
N PHE A 168 -9.59 2.34 -11.71
CA PHE A 168 -10.32 1.07 -11.62
C PHE A 168 -11.82 1.27 -11.35
N LYS A 169 -12.20 2.29 -10.59
CA LYS A 169 -13.61 2.66 -10.43
C LYS A 169 -14.25 3.05 -11.77
N ARG A 170 -13.53 3.80 -12.61
CA ARG A 170 -14.04 4.24 -13.92
C ARG A 170 -13.98 3.14 -14.98
N SER A 171 -13.04 2.21 -14.86
CA SER A 171 -12.91 1.10 -15.81
C SER A 171 -14.18 0.24 -15.91
N LEU A 172 -14.98 0.19 -14.87
CA LEU A 172 -16.27 -0.49 -14.90
C LEU A 172 -17.23 0.14 -15.90
N LYS A 173 -17.11 1.44 -16.16
CA LYS A 173 -18.01 2.16 -17.08
C LYS A 173 -17.71 1.87 -18.56
N PHE A 174 -16.48 1.50 -18.90
CA PHE A 174 -16.13 1.16 -20.28
C PHE A 174 -16.03 -0.35 -20.55
N ALA A 175 -16.44 -1.18 -19.61
CA ALA A 175 -16.38 -2.64 -19.76
C ALA A 175 -17.14 -3.16 -20.98
N SER A 176 -18.35 -2.66 -21.21
CA SER A 176 -19.19 -3.07 -22.34
C SER A 176 -18.60 -2.63 -23.68
N THR A 177 -18.11 -1.40 -23.77
CA THR A 177 -17.50 -0.86 -25.00
C THR A 177 -16.14 -1.50 -25.29
N LEU A 178 -15.34 -1.79 -24.27
CA LEU A 178 -14.09 -2.55 -24.42
C LEU A 178 -14.37 -3.97 -24.97
N LYS A 179 -15.45 -4.62 -24.52
CA LYS A 179 -15.89 -5.90 -25.12
C LYS A 179 -16.13 -5.77 -26.62
N MET A 180 -16.74 -4.69 -27.08
CA MET A 180 -16.96 -4.46 -28.52
C MET A 180 -15.63 -4.30 -29.30
N VAL A 181 -14.64 -3.65 -28.68
CA VAL A 181 -13.28 -3.53 -29.26
C VAL A 181 -12.61 -4.91 -29.36
N LEU A 182 -12.66 -5.70 -28.30
CA LEU A 182 -12.08 -7.05 -28.29
C LEU A 182 -12.73 -7.98 -29.31
N LEU A 183 -14.01 -7.82 -29.55
CA LEU A 183 -14.77 -8.55 -30.59
C LEU A 183 -14.62 -7.95 -32.00
N LYS A 184 -13.72 -6.95 -32.19
CA LYS A 184 -13.50 -6.23 -33.46
C LYS A 184 -14.75 -5.56 -34.03
N LYS A 185 -15.78 -5.30 -33.19
CA LYS A 185 -17.02 -4.61 -33.57
C LYS A 185 -16.92 -3.08 -33.45
N LEU A 186 -15.89 -2.59 -32.76
CA LEU A 186 -15.60 -1.17 -32.59
C LEU A 186 -14.12 -0.92 -32.85
N PRO A 187 -13.73 0.03 -33.73
CA PRO A 187 -12.34 0.38 -33.95
C PRO A 187 -11.64 0.90 -32.67
N VAL A 188 -10.41 0.46 -32.42
CA VAL A 188 -9.63 0.87 -31.23
C VAL A 188 -9.48 2.38 -31.13
N LYS A 189 -9.18 3.05 -32.27
CA LYS A 189 -9.02 4.53 -32.30
C LYS A 189 -10.27 5.24 -31.80
N THR A 190 -11.43 4.90 -32.38
CA THR A 190 -12.74 5.46 -32.00
C THR A 190 -13.03 5.21 -30.52
N TRP A 191 -12.78 4.01 -30.04
CA TRP A 191 -12.96 3.69 -28.62
C TRP A 191 -12.06 4.52 -27.72
N LEU A 192 -10.77 4.69 -28.10
CA LEU A 192 -9.83 5.50 -27.33
C LEU A 192 -10.27 6.96 -27.25
N SER A 193 -10.65 7.59 -28.39
CA SER A 193 -11.03 9.01 -28.42
C SER A 193 -12.36 9.27 -27.72
N ASP A 194 -13.37 8.44 -27.99
CA ASP A 194 -14.76 8.78 -27.65
C ASP A 194 -15.19 8.19 -26.29
N THR A 195 -14.53 7.13 -25.84
CA THR A 195 -14.92 6.46 -24.60
C THR A 195 -13.81 6.47 -23.54
N TYR A 196 -12.61 5.99 -23.91
CA TYR A 196 -11.55 5.75 -22.92
C TYR A 196 -10.96 7.05 -22.38
N LEU A 197 -10.46 7.93 -23.24
CA LEU A 197 -9.81 9.18 -22.83
C LEU A 197 -10.75 10.10 -22.02
N PRO A 198 -12.00 10.35 -22.43
CA PRO A 198 -12.91 11.17 -21.63
C PRO A 198 -13.19 10.62 -20.23
N LEU A 199 -13.29 9.28 -20.10
CA LEU A 199 -13.55 8.65 -18.80
C LEU A 199 -12.37 8.66 -17.84
N ILE A 200 -11.15 8.70 -18.35
CA ILE A 200 -9.94 8.57 -17.51
C ILE A 200 -9.22 9.90 -17.26
N ILE A 201 -9.55 10.97 -17.99
CA ILE A 201 -8.88 12.26 -17.85
C ILE A 201 -8.88 12.78 -16.41
N ASP A 202 -9.99 12.61 -15.69
CA ASP A 202 -10.11 12.99 -14.28
C ASP A 202 -9.37 12.05 -13.31
N CYS A 203 -8.83 10.94 -13.82
CA CYS A 203 -7.99 10.06 -13.00
C CYS A 203 -6.54 10.53 -12.92
N VAL A 204 -6.16 11.46 -13.81
CA VAL A 204 -4.83 12.03 -13.88
C VAL A 204 -4.72 13.17 -12.87
N CYS A 205 -3.70 13.16 -12.04
CA CYS A 205 -3.42 14.20 -11.07
C CYS A 205 -1.92 14.53 -11.09
N PHE A 206 -1.58 15.73 -10.64
CA PHE A 206 -0.18 16.10 -10.47
C PHE A 206 0.45 15.23 -9.37
N ALA A 207 1.62 14.68 -9.63
CA ALA A 207 2.38 13.99 -8.60
C ALA A 207 2.74 15.00 -7.50
N PRO A 208 2.43 14.73 -6.22
CA PRO A 208 2.87 15.62 -5.14
C PRO A 208 4.39 15.77 -5.22
N LYS A 209 4.92 17.00 -5.13
CA LYS A 209 6.35 17.33 -5.26
C LYS A 209 7.31 16.47 -4.40
N ASN A 210 6.81 15.80 -3.36
CA ASN A 210 7.57 14.92 -2.46
C ASN A 210 7.31 13.41 -2.65
N LYS A 211 6.53 13.01 -3.62
CA LYS A 211 6.40 11.62 -4.03
C LYS A 211 7.15 11.42 -5.33
N GLN A 212 8.47 11.35 -5.26
CA GLN A 212 9.20 10.57 -6.26
C GLN A 212 8.49 9.23 -6.35
N THR A 213 7.96 8.96 -7.53
CA THR A 213 7.16 7.78 -7.78
C THR A 213 8.01 6.58 -7.45
N HIS A 214 7.71 5.88 -6.35
CA HIS A 214 8.43 4.67 -5.93
C HIS A 214 8.47 3.58 -7.01
N PHE A 215 7.72 3.76 -8.09
CA PHE A 215 7.80 2.94 -9.28
C PHE A 215 9.13 3.12 -10.03
N GLU A 216 9.72 4.33 -10.00
CA GLU A 216 11.04 4.59 -10.58
C GLU A 216 12.17 3.98 -9.74
N SER A 217 12.03 3.95 -8.42
CA SER A 217 13.02 3.31 -7.54
C SER A 217 13.07 1.78 -7.68
N LEU A 218 11.98 1.15 -8.14
CA LEU A 218 11.96 -0.29 -8.46
C LEU A 218 12.56 -0.60 -9.83
N GLN A 219 12.61 0.36 -10.75
CA GLN A 219 13.25 0.17 -12.06
C GLN A 219 14.76 0.41 -12.05
N VAL A 220 15.27 1.19 -11.09
CA VAL A 220 16.73 1.48 -11.00
C VAL A 220 17.55 0.26 -10.59
N ASN A 221 16.95 -0.72 -9.91
CA ASN A 221 17.63 -1.95 -9.50
C ASN A 221 17.57 -3.10 -10.52
N ARG A 222 17.07 -2.85 -11.75
CA ARG A 222 17.12 -3.79 -12.89
C ARG A 222 18.06 -3.26 -13.97
N LYS A 223 19.31 -2.97 -13.63
CA LYS A 223 20.40 -3.00 -14.62
C LYS A 223 21.10 -4.35 -14.49
N PRO A 224 21.38 -5.01 -15.63
CA PRO A 224 21.99 -6.33 -15.70
C PRO A 224 23.37 -6.37 -15.04
#